data_b5ccda34ce105b8283ed32f88809bbf8
#
_entry.id   b5ccda34ce105b8283ed32f88809bbf8
#
_cell.length_a   1.000
_cell.length_b   1.000
_cell.length_c   1.000
_cell.angle_alpha   90.00
_cell.angle_beta   90.00
_cell.angle_gamma   90.00
#
_symmetry.space_group_name_H-M   'P 1'
#
loop_
_entity.id
_entity.type
_entity.pdbx_description
1 polymer ?
#
loop_
_entity_poly.entity_id
_entity_poly.type
_entity_poly.pdbx_seq_one_letter_code
_entity_poly.pdbx_strand_id
1 'polypeptide(L)'
;MSLRKQILIVVVIGFRFFSGERVFAQTLMDKAATAETKALYANLKYISAKGTMFGHQEDLAYGVGWKEVAGRSDVKEVCGDYPAVHGWDIGKEGLPENVDGVRFSNMQQWIREVYGRGGVNTISWHVNNPVSGKSAWDTTRAVVHILPGGKLHNDFLIQLDHVAAFLAGCTNGETPIPIIFRPYHEHNGTWFWWGKNHCTEQEYIQLWQFTVDYLKNTKGLHHIIYAFSPDRSRMDVTKLKASFLYAYPGDDYVDVMGLDDYMDVGVSWNKRPRQQQANDFTEALRTLTQLSIEKNKPAALTETGLEGITNDKWFTEVVLKQLKQNKDIQLAWFLVWRNANEKHHYAPFRGHLSEKDFVQFYNDPLSFFEADLRNIYKLDKLEIKP
;
A
#
# COMPACT_ATOMS: atom_id res chain seq x y z
N MET A 1 66.36 49.39 28.33
CA MET A 1 65.19 48.69 28.85
C MET A 1 64.12 48.74 27.77
N SER A 2 63.91 47.63 27.06
CA SER A 2 62.99 47.50 25.92
C SER A 2 61.85 46.63 26.34
N LEU A 3 60.60 47.21 26.40
CA LEU A 3 59.37 46.43 26.63
C LEU A 3 58.95 45.76 25.32
N ARG A 4 58.99 44.45 25.30
CA ARG A 4 58.36 43.62 24.23
C ARG A 4 56.83 43.54 24.47
N LYS A 5 56.04 44.09 23.56
CA LYS A 5 54.61 43.87 23.50
C LYS A 5 54.33 42.47 22.93
N GLN A 6 53.74 41.60 23.74
CA GLN A 6 53.18 40.35 23.27
C GLN A 6 51.82 40.59 22.67
N ILE A 7 51.64 40.27 21.37
CA ILE A 7 50.37 40.26 20.68
C ILE A 7 49.72 38.89 20.90
N LEU A 8 48.61 38.87 21.60
CA LEU A 8 47.78 37.70 21.80
C LEU A 8 46.87 37.53 20.56
N ILE A 9 47.16 36.54 19.72
CA ILE A 9 46.26 36.19 18.59
C ILE A 9 45.18 35.23 19.13
N VAL A 10 43.95 35.71 19.26
CA VAL A 10 42.77 34.90 19.57
C VAL A 10 42.31 34.29 18.26
N VAL A 11 42.55 32.98 18.08
CA VAL A 11 42.00 32.22 16.98
C VAL A 11 40.56 31.82 17.37
N VAL A 12 39.56 32.51 16.79
CA VAL A 12 38.17 32.11 16.91
C VAL A 12 37.91 30.97 15.92
N ILE A 13 37.90 29.74 16.42
CA ILE A 13 37.46 28.58 15.66
C ILE A 13 35.93 28.62 15.57
N GLY A 14 35.42 29.13 14.46
CA GLY A 14 34.01 29.07 14.16
C GLY A 14 33.56 27.63 13.88
N PHE A 15 32.92 26.99 14.84
CA PHE A 15 32.18 25.74 14.58
C PHE A 15 31.01 26.08 13.65
N ARG A 16 31.15 25.81 12.35
CA ARG A 16 30.00 25.69 11.47
C ARG A 16 29.30 24.40 11.84
N PHE A 17 28.15 24.50 12.50
CA PHE A 17 27.17 23.41 12.54
C PHE A 17 26.72 23.15 11.10
N PHE A 18 27.30 22.16 10.46
CA PHE A 18 26.66 21.54 9.32
C PHE A 18 25.37 20.91 9.85
N SER A 19 24.23 21.55 9.63
CA SER A 19 22.94 20.85 9.62
C SER A 19 23.07 19.77 8.56
N GLY A 20 23.32 18.55 9.02
CA GLY A 20 23.40 17.40 8.13
C GLY A 20 22.03 17.25 7.47
N GLU A 21 21.88 17.76 6.27
CA GLU A 21 20.84 17.34 5.36
C GLU A 21 21.01 15.81 5.24
N ARG A 22 20.09 15.06 5.83
CA ARG A 22 20.00 13.62 5.59
C ARG A 22 19.58 13.46 4.13
N VAL A 23 20.55 13.37 3.26
CA VAL A 23 20.34 12.86 1.91
C VAL A 23 19.94 11.40 2.09
N PHE A 24 18.62 11.17 2.27
CA PHE A 24 18.07 9.85 2.06
C PHE A 24 18.29 9.58 0.57
N ALA A 25 19.27 8.76 0.23
CA ALA A 25 19.43 8.28 -1.13
C ALA A 25 18.10 7.64 -1.53
N GLN A 26 17.36 8.33 -2.37
CA GLN A 26 16.06 7.87 -2.86
C GLN A 26 16.30 6.59 -3.63
N THR A 27 15.71 5.49 -3.16
CA THR A 27 15.81 4.18 -3.82
C THR A 27 14.53 3.82 -4.56
N LEU A 28 13.71 4.81 -4.94
CA LEU A 28 12.63 4.60 -5.89
C LEU A 28 13.25 4.05 -7.20
N MET A 29 12.72 2.92 -7.65
CA MET A 29 13.31 2.21 -8.78
C MET A 29 13.25 3.02 -10.09
N ASP A 30 12.19 3.82 -10.28
CA ASP A 30 12.07 4.71 -11.43
C ASP A 30 12.83 6.02 -11.19
N LYS A 31 13.97 6.18 -11.85
CA LYS A 31 14.78 7.40 -11.78
C LYS A 31 14.13 8.60 -12.47
N ALA A 32 13.23 8.33 -13.44
CA ALA A 32 12.46 9.35 -14.16
C ALA A 32 11.16 9.74 -13.43
N ALA A 33 10.88 9.16 -12.26
CA ALA A 33 9.65 9.43 -11.51
C ALA A 33 9.41 10.94 -11.31
N THR A 34 8.13 11.33 -11.30
CA THR A 34 7.72 12.73 -11.09
C THR A 34 8.17 13.25 -9.72
N ALA A 35 8.21 14.56 -9.55
CA ALA A 35 8.60 15.17 -8.27
C ALA A 35 7.64 14.75 -7.12
N GLU A 36 6.34 14.71 -7.41
CA GLU A 36 5.30 14.29 -6.47
C GLU A 36 5.44 12.82 -6.09
N THR A 37 5.78 11.95 -7.04
CA THR A 37 6.00 10.51 -6.79
C THR A 37 7.23 10.29 -5.91
N LYS A 38 8.32 11.00 -6.18
CA LYS A 38 9.53 10.98 -5.33
C LYS A 38 9.24 11.50 -3.93
N ALA A 39 8.45 12.57 -3.82
CA ALA A 39 8.05 13.14 -2.54
C ALA A 39 7.18 12.17 -1.74
N LEU A 40 6.13 11.60 -2.36
CA LEU A 40 5.30 10.59 -1.71
C LEU A 40 6.14 9.43 -1.19
N TYR A 41 7.01 8.85 -2.03
CA TYR A 41 7.86 7.72 -1.64
C TYR A 41 8.77 8.04 -0.44
N ALA A 42 9.40 9.20 -0.43
CA ALA A 42 10.23 9.64 0.70
C ALA A 42 9.39 9.84 1.98
N ASN A 43 8.19 10.42 1.83
CA ASN A 43 7.27 10.68 2.94
C ASN A 43 6.66 9.39 3.50
N LEU A 44 6.40 8.36 2.71
CA LEU A 44 6.00 7.04 3.21
C LEU A 44 7.03 6.46 4.19
N LYS A 45 8.32 6.58 3.86
CA LYS A 45 9.42 6.13 4.76
C LYS A 45 9.49 6.98 6.03
N TYR A 46 9.27 8.29 5.93
CA TYR A 46 9.26 9.17 7.10
C TYR A 46 8.07 8.89 8.02
N ILE A 47 6.88 8.69 7.45
CA ILE A 47 5.64 8.40 8.20
C ILE A 47 5.78 7.11 8.99
N SER A 48 6.33 6.04 8.41
CA SER A 48 6.48 4.73 9.07
C SER A 48 7.31 4.80 10.36
N ALA A 49 8.21 5.78 10.50
CA ALA A 49 8.99 6.02 11.71
C ALA A 49 8.23 6.85 12.78
N LYS A 50 7.06 7.39 12.45
CA LYS A 50 6.25 8.25 13.34
C LYS A 50 4.97 7.59 13.80
N GLY A 51 4.36 6.77 12.94
CA GLY A 51 3.11 6.08 13.15
C GLY A 51 2.72 5.35 11.88
N THR A 52 1.42 5.13 11.68
CA THR A 52 0.91 4.43 10.50
C THR A 52 -0.35 5.12 9.98
N MET A 53 -0.48 5.21 8.67
CA MET A 53 -1.71 5.69 8.02
C MET A 53 -2.78 4.60 8.03
N PHE A 54 -4.02 4.98 8.31
CA PHE A 54 -5.18 4.12 8.14
C PHE A 54 -5.65 4.16 6.69
N GLY A 55 -5.91 2.99 6.11
CA GLY A 55 -6.44 2.83 4.76
C GLY A 55 -7.73 2.03 4.71
N HIS A 56 -8.58 2.33 3.71
CA HIS A 56 -9.82 1.60 3.44
C HIS A 56 -10.02 1.41 1.94
N GLN A 57 -10.42 0.19 1.56
CA GLN A 57 -10.68 -0.16 0.17
C GLN A 57 -12.04 0.40 -0.29
N GLU A 58 -12.06 1.09 -1.44
CA GLU A 58 -13.24 1.63 -2.12
C GLU A 58 -14.13 2.56 -1.26
N ASP A 59 -13.52 3.22 -0.28
CA ASP A 59 -14.15 4.05 0.75
C ASP A 59 -15.12 5.12 0.24
N LEU A 60 -14.88 5.68 -0.95
CA LEU A 60 -15.72 6.73 -1.54
C LEU A 60 -16.73 6.19 -2.55
N ALA A 61 -16.61 4.92 -2.94
CA ALA A 61 -17.48 4.33 -3.96
C ALA A 61 -18.80 3.79 -3.37
N TYR A 62 -18.69 3.16 -2.24
CA TYR A 62 -19.83 2.59 -1.52
C TYR A 62 -19.49 2.27 -0.07
N GLY A 63 -20.51 1.98 0.73
CA GLY A 63 -20.41 1.52 2.10
C GLY A 63 -21.69 0.78 2.52
N VAL A 64 -21.83 0.55 3.81
CA VAL A 64 -23.00 -0.17 4.35
C VAL A 64 -24.27 0.64 4.12
N GLY A 65 -25.12 0.12 3.21
CA GLY A 65 -26.41 0.72 2.88
C GLY A 65 -26.37 1.93 1.94
N TRP A 66 -25.24 2.22 1.27
CA TRP A 66 -25.16 3.30 0.30
C TRP A 66 -24.15 2.99 -0.84
N LYS A 67 -24.33 3.67 -1.99
CA LYS A 67 -23.44 3.59 -3.15
C LYS A 67 -23.42 4.94 -3.88
N GLU A 68 -22.23 5.37 -4.32
CA GLU A 68 -21.99 6.55 -5.17
C GLU A 68 -22.60 7.86 -4.61
N VAL A 69 -22.54 8.06 -3.29
CA VAL A 69 -22.97 9.31 -2.63
C VAL A 69 -21.76 10.23 -2.46
N ALA A 70 -21.81 11.39 -3.12
CA ALA A 70 -20.69 12.35 -3.14
C ALA A 70 -20.21 12.74 -1.72
N GLY A 71 -18.91 12.57 -1.48
CA GLY A 71 -18.24 12.93 -0.23
C GLY A 71 -18.60 12.07 0.97
N ARG A 72 -19.38 10.98 0.77
CA ARG A 72 -19.72 10.02 1.81
C ARG A 72 -18.61 9.00 2.00
N SER A 73 -18.42 8.54 3.23
CA SER A 73 -17.49 7.50 3.66
C SER A 73 -17.99 6.99 4.99
N ASP A 74 -18.06 5.65 5.16
CA ASP A 74 -18.42 5.04 6.44
C ASP A 74 -17.41 5.45 7.53
N VAL A 75 -16.13 5.48 7.20
CA VAL A 75 -15.04 5.91 8.09
C VAL A 75 -15.25 7.36 8.56
N LYS A 76 -15.48 8.28 7.62
CA LYS A 76 -15.73 9.68 7.93
C LYS A 76 -16.99 9.89 8.76
N GLU A 77 -18.04 9.14 8.51
CA GLU A 77 -19.27 9.23 9.32
C GLU A 77 -19.03 8.82 10.78
N VAL A 78 -18.07 7.92 11.04
CA VAL A 78 -17.72 7.45 12.38
C VAL A 78 -16.77 8.40 13.11
N CYS A 79 -15.68 8.81 12.49
CA CYS A 79 -14.61 9.57 13.17
C CYS A 79 -14.48 11.05 12.74
N GLY A 80 -15.21 11.48 11.72
CA GLY A 80 -15.19 12.86 11.23
C GLY A 80 -14.12 13.14 10.16
N ASP A 81 -13.28 12.15 9.82
CA ASP A 81 -12.17 12.28 8.85
C ASP A 81 -12.16 11.09 7.87
N TYR A 82 -11.53 11.30 6.72
CA TYR A 82 -11.33 10.26 5.74
C TYR A 82 -10.13 9.36 6.09
N PRO A 83 -10.08 8.11 5.61
CA PRO A 83 -8.84 7.34 5.67
C PRO A 83 -7.72 8.08 4.94
N ALA A 84 -6.48 7.96 5.41
CA ALA A 84 -5.33 8.57 4.77
C ALA A 84 -4.93 7.86 3.46
N VAL A 85 -5.26 6.56 3.34
CA VAL A 85 -4.98 5.74 2.15
C VAL A 85 -6.28 5.17 1.61
N HIS A 86 -6.58 5.48 0.35
CA HIS A 86 -7.75 4.98 -0.36
C HIS A 86 -7.33 3.88 -1.32
N GLY A 87 -7.89 2.68 -1.11
CA GLY A 87 -7.69 1.54 -1.99
C GLY A 87 -8.71 1.51 -3.12
N TRP A 88 -8.29 1.07 -4.29
CA TRP A 88 -9.11 0.88 -5.49
C TRP A 88 -8.76 -0.45 -6.13
N ASP A 89 -9.67 -1.01 -6.94
CA ASP A 89 -9.37 -2.15 -7.79
C ASP A 89 -9.69 -1.85 -9.26
N ILE A 90 -8.78 -2.24 -10.16
CA ILE A 90 -8.96 -2.03 -11.60
C ILE A 90 -9.18 -3.33 -12.38
N GLY A 91 -9.60 -4.39 -11.73
CA GLY A 91 -10.04 -5.60 -12.44
C GLY A 91 -11.18 -5.31 -13.41
N LYS A 92 -11.25 -6.05 -14.53
CA LYS A 92 -12.12 -5.80 -15.69
C LYS A 92 -11.81 -4.49 -16.43
N GLU A 93 -10.55 -4.06 -16.41
CA GLU A 93 -10.08 -2.94 -17.23
C GLU A 93 -10.56 -3.06 -18.70
N GLY A 94 -10.85 -1.92 -19.32
CA GLY A 94 -11.47 -1.88 -20.66
C GLY A 94 -12.99 -2.02 -20.67
N LEU A 95 -13.63 -2.36 -19.54
CA LEU A 95 -15.09 -2.32 -19.34
C LEU A 95 -15.48 -1.03 -18.61
N PRO A 96 -16.79 -0.67 -18.55
CA PRO A 96 -17.23 0.54 -17.85
C PRO A 96 -17.01 0.51 -16.33
N GLU A 97 -17.05 -0.69 -15.72
CA GLU A 97 -17.03 -0.91 -14.27
C GLU A 97 -16.01 -1.99 -13.89
N ASN A 98 -15.42 -1.85 -12.71
CA ASN A 98 -14.49 -2.83 -12.15
C ASN A 98 -15.20 -4.11 -11.65
N VAL A 99 -14.45 -5.00 -10.97
CA VAL A 99 -14.95 -6.27 -10.41
C VAL A 99 -16.07 -6.06 -9.38
N ASP A 100 -16.11 -4.93 -8.69
CA ASP A 100 -17.06 -4.58 -7.63
C ASP A 100 -18.19 -3.65 -8.13
N GLY A 101 -18.26 -3.41 -9.44
CA GLY A 101 -19.28 -2.57 -10.07
C GLY A 101 -19.06 -1.07 -9.83
N VAL A 102 -17.82 -0.67 -9.64
CA VAL A 102 -17.41 0.75 -9.54
C VAL A 102 -17.04 1.26 -10.92
N ARG A 103 -17.67 2.35 -11.36
CA ARG A 103 -17.36 2.96 -12.65
C ARG A 103 -15.97 3.57 -12.67
N PHE A 104 -15.17 3.24 -13.68
CA PHE A 104 -13.83 3.76 -13.83
C PHE A 104 -13.77 5.30 -13.92
N SER A 105 -14.76 5.93 -14.55
CA SER A 105 -14.87 7.39 -14.62
C SER A 105 -15.04 8.04 -13.24
N ASN A 106 -15.87 7.43 -12.37
CA ASN A 106 -16.07 7.90 -11.00
C ASN A 106 -14.82 7.67 -10.16
N MET A 107 -14.17 6.50 -10.32
CA MET A 107 -12.92 6.17 -9.63
C MET A 107 -11.82 7.20 -9.93
N GLN A 108 -11.62 7.58 -11.21
CA GLN A 108 -10.65 8.63 -11.57
C GLN A 108 -11.01 10.00 -10.97
N GLN A 109 -12.29 10.32 -10.84
CA GLN A 109 -12.73 11.53 -10.14
C GLN A 109 -12.36 11.47 -8.66
N TRP A 110 -12.69 10.37 -7.97
CA TRP A 110 -12.37 10.20 -6.55
C TRP A 110 -10.85 10.17 -6.29
N ILE A 111 -10.06 9.53 -7.15
CA ILE A 111 -8.59 9.58 -7.10
C ILE A 111 -8.08 11.04 -7.13
N ARG A 112 -8.68 11.89 -7.97
CA ARG A 112 -8.35 13.35 -8.00
C ARG A 112 -8.76 14.05 -6.71
N GLU A 113 -9.95 13.75 -6.19
CA GLU A 113 -10.44 14.33 -4.94
C GLU A 113 -9.55 13.95 -3.75
N VAL A 114 -9.17 12.67 -3.63
CA VAL A 114 -8.23 12.15 -2.62
C VAL A 114 -6.89 12.89 -2.72
N TYR A 115 -6.29 12.94 -3.91
CA TYR A 115 -5.03 13.67 -4.12
C TYR A 115 -5.15 15.15 -3.75
N GLY A 116 -6.26 15.79 -4.12
CA GLY A 116 -6.52 17.22 -3.83
C GLY A 116 -6.62 17.51 -2.33
N ARG A 117 -7.08 16.57 -1.52
CA ARG A 117 -7.13 16.68 -0.06
C ARG A 117 -5.82 16.27 0.63
N GLY A 118 -4.90 15.60 -0.08
CA GLY A 118 -3.64 15.10 0.46
C GLY A 118 -3.67 13.62 0.88
N GLY A 119 -4.73 12.89 0.55
CA GLY A 119 -4.81 11.45 0.73
C GLY A 119 -3.96 10.69 -0.30
N VAL A 120 -3.68 9.42 -0.04
CA VAL A 120 -2.86 8.52 -0.86
C VAL A 120 -3.72 7.50 -1.59
N ASN A 121 -3.47 7.29 -2.87
CA ASN A 121 -4.18 6.29 -3.68
C ASN A 121 -3.33 5.04 -3.86
N THR A 122 -3.89 3.86 -3.54
CA THR A 122 -3.32 2.55 -3.84
C THR A 122 -4.28 1.75 -4.71
N ILE A 123 -3.77 1.00 -5.68
CA ILE A 123 -4.58 0.28 -6.67
C ILE A 123 -4.15 -1.18 -6.72
N SER A 124 -5.07 -2.11 -6.44
CA SER A 124 -4.95 -3.53 -6.72
C SER A 124 -5.48 -3.86 -8.13
N TRP A 125 -5.12 -5.04 -8.64
CA TRP A 125 -5.57 -5.47 -9.96
C TRP A 125 -6.00 -6.93 -9.96
N HIS A 126 -7.29 -7.17 -9.79
CA HIS A 126 -7.90 -8.49 -9.96
C HIS A 126 -8.16 -8.78 -11.44
N VAL A 127 -7.07 -8.91 -12.20
CA VAL A 127 -7.12 -9.11 -13.65
C VAL A 127 -7.78 -10.43 -14.03
N ASN A 128 -8.70 -10.36 -15.00
CA ASN A 128 -9.32 -11.54 -15.58
C ASN A 128 -8.26 -12.49 -16.16
N ASN A 129 -8.52 -13.81 -16.08
CA ASN A 129 -7.64 -14.80 -16.66
C ASN A 129 -7.58 -14.63 -18.19
N PRO A 130 -6.42 -14.33 -18.78
CA PRO A 130 -6.30 -14.02 -20.20
C PRO A 130 -6.50 -15.22 -21.14
N VAL A 131 -6.48 -16.45 -20.60
CA VAL A 131 -6.73 -17.68 -21.37
C VAL A 131 -8.21 -18.03 -21.41
N SER A 132 -8.86 -17.99 -20.25
CA SER A 132 -10.28 -18.39 -20.11
C SER A 132 -11.25 -17.23 -20.29
N GLY A 133 -10.79 -15.97 -20.16
CA GLY A 133 -11.64 -14.78 -20.12
C GLY A 133 -12.45 -14.63 -18.84
N LYS A 134 -12.30 -15.55 -17.87
CA LYS A 134 -13.02 -15.54 -16.59
C LYS A 134 -12.29 -14.70 -15.56
N SER A 135 -12.80 -14.67 -14.32
CA SER A 135 -12.26 -13.85 -13.25
C SER A 135 -10.83 -14.24 -12.83
N ALA A 136 -10.22 -13.41 -11.99
CA ALA A 136 -8.91 -13.64 -11.38
C ALA A 136 -8.81 -15.00 -10.65
N TRP A 137 -9.93 -15.50 -10.13
CA TRP A 137 -10.04 -16.79 -9.41
C TRP A 137 -10.17 -18.02 -10.31
N ASP A 138 -10.26 -17.85 -11.64
CA ASP A 138 -10.16 -19.00 -12.57
C ASP A 138 -8.70 -19.39 -12.71
N THR A 139 -8.32 -20.51 -12.13
CA THR A 139 -6.94 -20.98 -12.04
C THR A 139 -6.43 -21.70 -13.30
N THR A 140 -7.09 -21.55 -14.44
CA THR A 140 -6.56 -22.01 -15.73
C THR A 140 -5.18 -21.41 -15.93
N ARG A 141 -4.19 -22.26 -16.23
CA ARG A 141 -2.80 -21.82 -16.42
C ARG A 141 -2.70 -20.79 -17.55
N ALA A 142 -2.19 -19.61 -17.22
CA ALA A 142 -2.20 -18.46 -18.13
C ALA A 142 -0.82 -17.83 -18.34
N VAL A 143 0.03 -17.74 -17.32
CA VAL A 143 1.26 -16.93 -17.35
C VAL A 143 2.16 -17.27 -18.52
N VAL A 144 2.46 -18.55 -18.76
CA VAL A 144 3.31 -19.01 -19.89
C VAL A 144 2.78 -18.57 -21.26
N HIS A 145 1.47 -18.33 -21.40
CA HIS A 145 0.86 -17.96 -22.67
C HIS A 145 0.89 -16.46 -22.95
N ILE A 146 1.09 -15.63 -21.93
CA ILE A 146 1.06 -14.17 -22.03
C ILE A 146 2.45 -13.51 -21.96
N LEU A 147 3.46 -14.24 -21.50
CA LEU A 147 4.86 -13.79 -21.55
C LEU A 147 5.34 -13.57 -22.98
N PRO A 148 6.40 -12.78 -23.20
CA PRO A 148 6.99 -12.61 -24.54
C PRO A 148 7.26 -13.95 -25.24
N GLY A 149 6.74 -14.12 -26.45
CA GLY A 149 6.78 -15.38 -27.22
C GLY A 149 5.60 -16.33 -26.94
N GLY A 150 4.76 -16.05 -25.94
CA GLY A 150 3.52 -16.79 -25.69
C GLY A 150 2.43 -16.46 -26.72
N LYS A 151 1.53 -17.43 -26.94
CA LYS A 151 0.51 -17.35 -27.99
C LYS A 151 -0.54 -16.25 -27.77
N LEU A 152 -0.72 -15.78 -26.51
CA LEU A 152 -1.66 -14.73 -26.11
C LEU A 152 -0.94 -13.45 -25.66
N HIS A 153 0.34 -13.31 -25.98
CA HIS A 153 1.13 -12.14 -25.60
C HIS A 153 0.50 -10.83 -26.11
N ASN A 154 0.08 -10.78 -27.37
CA ASN A 154 -0.53 -9.59 -27.95
C ASN A 154 -1.89 -9.26 -27.31
N ASP A 155 -2.68 -10.26 -26.94
CA ASP A 155 -3.95 -10.05 -26.24
C ASP A 155 -3.72 -9.48 -24.83
N PHE A 156 -2.65 -9.93 -24.16
CA PHE A 156 -2.26 -9.39 -22.86
C PHE A 156 -1.72 -7.95 -22.97
N LEU A 157 -1.05 -7.58 -24.06
CA LEU A 157 -0.68 -6.18 -24.30
C LEU A 157 -1.90 -5.27 -24.35
N ILE A 158 -3.04 -5.72 -24.91
CA ILE A 158 -4.29 -4.95 -24.91
C ILE A 158 -4.80 -4.72 -23.49
N GLN A 159 -4.74 -5.73 -22.60
CA GLN A 159 -5.09 -5.55 -21.17
C GLN A 159 -4.16 -4.54 -20.49
N LEU A 160 -2.85 -4.64 -20.73
CA LEU A 160 -1.89 -3.66 -20.20
C LEU A 160 -2.08 -2.26 -20.77
N ASP A 161 -2.55 -2.14 -22.02
CA ASP A 161 -2.90 -0.85 -22.63
C ASP A 161 -4.09 -0.20 -21.94
N HIS A 162 -5.11 -0.98 -21.56
CA HIS A 162 -6.24 -0.47 -20.77
C HIS A 162 -5.78 0.00 -19.38
N VAL A 163 -4.95 -0.79 -18.69
CA VAL A 163 -4.33 -0.40 -17.41
C VAL A 163 -3.54 0.91 -17.57
N ALA A 164 -2.69 0.98 -18.60
CA ALA A 164 -1.89 2.16 -18.88
C ALA A 164 -2.75 3.40 -19.17
N ALA A 165 -3.81 3.25 -19.94
CA ALA A 165 -4.75 4.33 -20.23
C ALA A 165 -5.48 4.83 -18.97
N PHE A 166 -5.92 3.90 -18.10
CA PHE A 166 -6.55 4.26 -16.83
C PHE A 166 -5.57 5.04 -15.93
N LEU A 167 -4.37 4.51 -15.72
CA LEU A 167 -3.35 5.14 -14.87
C LEU A 167 -2.90 6.50 -15.43
N ALA A 168 -2.70 6.62 -16.74
CA ALA A 168 -2.39 7.89 -17.41
C ALA A 168 -3.49 8.93 -17.25
N GLY A 169 -4.76 8.50 -17.14
CA GLY A 169 -5.92 9.37 -16.89
C GLY A 169 -6.05 9.85 -15.43
N CYS A 170 -5.26 9.30 -14.51
CA CYS A 170 -5.21 9.75 -13.11
C CYS A 170 -4.36 11.02 -13.00
N THR A 171 -4.95 12.18 -13.33
CA THR A 171 -4.27 13.48 -13.32
C THR A 171 -5.07 14.55 -12.57
N ASN A 172 -4.36 15.54 -12.01
CA ASN A 172 -4.94 16.77 -11.49
C ASN A 172 -4.46 17.94 -12.39
N GLY A 173 -5.32 18.32 -13.34
CA GLY A 173 -4.88 19.12 -14.48
C GLY A 173 -3.86 18.38 -15.32
N GLU A 174 -2.68 18.96 -15.53
CA GLU A 174 -1.57 18.34 -16.27
C GLU A 174 -0.66 17.47 -15.38
N THR A 175 -0.85 17.51 -14.04
CA THR A 175 0.01 16.80 -13.09
C THR A 175 -0.45 15.34 -12.94
N PRO A 176 0.37 14.34 -13.28
CA PRO A 176 0.07 12.95 -12.99
C PRO A 176 0.02 12.70 -11.48
N ILE A 177 -1.05 12.07 -11.01
CA ILE A 177 -1.24 11.75 -9.59
C ILE A 177 -0.41 10.51 -9.24
N PRO A 178 0.46 10.55 -8.21
CA PRO A 178 1.19 9.38 -7.76
C PRO A 178 0.25 8.27 -7.32
N ILE A 179 0.45 7.06 -7.85
CA ILE A 179 -0.33 5.86 -7.56
C ILE A 179 0.58 4.77 -7.01
N ILE A 180 0.18 4.15 -5.92
CA ILE A 180 0.80 2.90 -5.44
C ILE A 180 0.07 1.74 -6.14
N PHE A 181 0.72 1.12 -7.12
CA PHE A 181 0.15 0.02 -7.89
C PHE A 181 0.61 -1.34 -7.38
N ARG A 182 -0.33 -2.23 -7.11
CA ARG A 182 -0.13 -3.54 -6.51
C ARG A 182 -0.71 -4.65 -7.40
N PRO A 183 -0.06 -4.95 -8.55
CA PRO A 183 -0.49 -6.03 -9.42
C PRO A 183 -0.13 -7.40 -8.82
N TYR A 184 -0.84 -8.45 -9.23
CA TYR A 184 -0.53 -9.85 -8.95
C TYR A 184 -0.22 -10.16 -7.49
N HIS A 185 -0.93 -9.51 -6.56
CA HIS A 185 -0.80 -9.71 -5.11
C HIS A 185 -1.13 -11.14 -4.70
N GLU A 186 -0.75 -11.53 -3.49
CA GLU A 186 -1.01 -12.86 -2.90
C GLU A 186 -0.54 -14.04 -3.78
N HIS A 187 0.49 -13.83 -4.56
CA HIS A 187 1.02 -14.77 -5.55
C HIS A 187 1.52 -16.10 -4.95
N ASN A 188 1.82 -16.14 -3.66
CA ASN A 188 2.18 -17.34 -2.91
C ASN A 188 0.94 -18.18 -2.52
N GLY A 189 -0.28 -17.62 -2.72
CA GLY A 189 -1.56 -18.34 -2.66
C GLY A 189 -1.85 -19.16 -3.91
N THR A 190 -2.95 -19.93 -3.85
CA THR A 190 -3.37 -20.83 -4.95
C THR A 190 -4.72 -20.46 -5.54
N TRP A 191 -5.26 -19.30 -5.21
CA TRP A 191 -6.61 -18.88 -5.61
C TRP A 191 -6.66 -17.96 -6.82
N PHE A 192 -5.52 -17.39 -7.23
CA PHE A 192 -5.42 -16.60 -8.45
C PHE A 192 -4.64 -17.34 -9.54
N TRP A 193 -4.92 -17.06 -10.82
CA TRP A 193 -4.24 -17.69 -11.94
C TRP A 193 -2.73 -17.36 -12.03
N TRP A 194 -2.28 -16.27 -11.41
CA TRP A 194 -0.86 -15.93 -11.27
C TRP A 194 -0.22 -16.51 -10.02
N GLY A 195 -0.99 -17.25 -9.22
CA GLY A 195 -0.54 -17.76 -7.93
C GLY A 195 0.29 -19.04 -8.03
N LYS A 196 0.80 -19.44 -6.88
CA LYS A 196 1.58 -20.69 -6.70
C LYS A 196 0.80 -21.89 -7.23
N ASN A 197 1.50 -22.79 -7.91
CA ASN A 197 0.99 -23.97 -8.63
C ASN A 197 0.33 -23.68 -9.98
N HIS A 198 0.02 -22.43 -10.34
CA HIS A 198 -0.54 -22.06 -11.64
C HIS A 198 0.53 -21.47 -12.58
N CYS A 199 1.64 -21.05 -12.01
CA CYS A 199 2.88 -20.68 -12.72
C CYS A 199 4.10 -21.09 -11.88
N THR A 200 5.26 -21.11 -12.50
CA THR A 200 6.55 -21.25 -11.81
C THR A 200 6.98 -19.92 -11.19
N GLU A 201 7.90 -19.95 -10.23
CA GLU A 201 8.49 -18.73 -9.65
C GLU A 201 9.09 -17.83 -10.74
N GLN A 202 9.80 -18.42 -11.69
CA GLN A 202 10.41 -17.67 -12.79
C GLN A 202 9.37 -17.05 -13.73
N GLU A 203 8.29 -17.76 -14.05
CA GLU A 203 7.18 -17.21 -14.85
C GLU A 203 6.51 -16.02 -14.13
N TYR A 204 6.30 -16.09 -12.81
CA TYR A 204 5.77 -14.97 -12.04
C TYR A 204 6.72 -13.76 -12.04
N ILE A 205 8.01 -14.00 -11.78
CA ILE A 205 9.04 -12.94 -11.83
C ILE A 205 9.05 -12.25 -13.20
N GLN A 206 9.02 -13.03 -14.27
CA GLN A 206 8.99 -12.50 -15.65
C GLN A 206 7.70 -11.71 -15.92
N LEU A 207 6.53 -12.18 -15.45
CA LEU A 207 5.26 -11.48 -15.59
C LEU A 207 5.31 -10.11 -14.89
N TRP A 208 5.80 -10.07 -13.66
CA TRP A 208 5.96 -8.84 -12.89
C TRP A 208 6.91 -7.86 -13.60
N GLN A 209 8.12 -8.32 -13.91
CA GLN A 209 9.15 -7.48 -14.55
C GLN A 209 8.67 -6.94 -15.90
N PHE A 210 8.06 -7.79 -16.71
CA PHE A 210 7.49 -7.39 -18.00
C PHE A 210 6.40 -6.31 -17.84
N THR A 211 5.48 -6.48 -16.88
CA THR A 211 4.43 -5.49 -16.60
C THR A 211 5.00 -4.15 -16.18
N VAL A 212 5.96 -4.16 -15.24
CA VAL A 212 6.65 -2.93 -14.79
C VAL A 212 7.37 -2.24 -15.94
N ASP A 213 8.15 -2.98 -16.73
CA ASP A 213 8.89 -2.42 -17.87
C ASP A 213 7.94 -1.88 -18.96
N TYR A 214 6.82 -2.57 -19.19
CA TYR A 214 5.83 -2.11 -20.16
C TYR A 214 5.20 -0.78 -19.72
N LEU A 215 4.70 -0.69 -18.50
CA LEU A 215 4.07 0.52 -17.98
C LEU A 215 5.07 1.68 -17.87
N LYS A 216 6.24 1.43 -17.31
CA LYS A 216 7.29 2.44 -17.07
C LYS A 216 8.00 2.87 -18.36
N ASN A 217 8.56 1.90 -19.12
CA ASN A 217 9.47 2.20 -20.23
C ASN A 217 8.74 2.32 -21.57
N THR A 218 7.69 1.49 -21.81
CA THR A 218 6.95 1.53 -23.09
C THR A 218 5.84 2.57 -23.06
N LYS A 219 5.10 2.69 -21.95
CA LYS A 219 4.01 3.65 -21.80
C LYS A 219 4.44 4.98 -21.16
N GLY A 220 5.65 5.06 -20.59
CA GLY A 220 6.20 6.30 -20.02
C GLY A 220 5.48 6.75 -18.75
N LEU A 221 4.91 5.82 -17.96
CA LEU A 221 4.20 6.14 -16.73
C LEU A 221 5.19 6.27 -15.57
N HIS A 222 5.61 7.49 -15.28
CA HIS A 222 6.62 7.84 -14.28
C HIS A 222 6.02 8.31 -12.94
N HIS A 223 4.74 8.03 -12.68
CA HIS A 223 4.03 8.39 -11.46
C HIS A 223 3.55 7.18 -10.67
N ILE A 224 4.10 5.99 -10.97
CA ILE A 224 3.70 4.73 -10.34
C ILE A 224 4.77 4.28 -9.34
N ILE A 225 4.32 3.87 -8.14
CA ILE A 225 5.09 3.20 -7.09
C ILE A 225 4.61 1.75 -7.05
N TYR A 226 5.49 0.77 -7.22
CA TYR A 226 5.10 -0.64 -7.31
C TYR A 226 5.22 -1.35 -5.97
N ALA A 227 4.09 -1.91 -5.48
CA ALA A 227 4.00 -2.62 -4.20
C ALA A 227 3.87 -4.13 -4.41
N PHE A 228 4.80 -4.89 -3.83
CA PHE A 228 4.80 -6.35 -3.82
C PHE A 228 4.23 -6.85 -2.50
N SER A 229 3.19 -7.70 -2.53
CA SER A 229 2.50 -8.18 -1.33
C SER A 229 2.11 -9.66 -1.42
N PRO A 230 2.87 -10.55 -0.78
CA PRO A 230 2.46 -11.92 -0.56
C PRO A 230 1.40 -12.04 0.55
N ASP A 231 0.64 -13.15 0.54
CA ASP A 231 -0.32 -13.52 1.59
C ASP A 231 0.36 -14.23 2.76
N ARG A 232 0.01 -13.82 3.99
CA ARG A 232 0.57 -14.36 5.23
C ARG A 232 0.18 -15.81 5.49
N SER A 233 -1.03 -16.23 5.12
CA SER A 233 -1.56 -17.57 5.42
C SER A 233 -0.78 -18.70 4.73
N ARG A 234 0.00 -18.36 3.70
CA ARG A 234 0.82 -19.31 2.91
C ARG A 234 2.30 -19.29 3.26
N MET A 235 2.67 -18.55 4.31
CA MET A 235 4.06 -18.48 4.77
C MET A 235 4.37 -19.54 5.83
N ASP A 236 5.54 -20.13 5.74
CA ASP A 236 6.12 -20.96 6.79
C ASP A 236 6.62 -20.08 7.94
N VAL A 237 6.00 -20.18 9.11
CA VAL A 237 6.33 -19.38 10.29
C VAL A 237 7.79 -19.59 10.76
N THR A 238 8.39 -20.74 10.44
CA THR A 238 9.79 -21.03 10.79
C THR A 238 10.80 -20.41 9.81
N LYS A 239 10.31 -19.89 8.67
CA LYS A 239 11.12 -19.36 7.57
C LYS A 239 10.45 -18.13 6.97
N LEU A 240 9.89 -17.24 7.78
CA LEU A 240 9.08 -16.10 7.35
C LEU A 240 9.77 -15.27 6.26
N LYS A 241 11.03 -14.88 6.47
CA LYS A 241 11.79 -14.08 5.51
C LYS A 241 11.93 -14.75 4.13
N ALA A 242 12.24 -16.04 4.11
CA ALA A 242 12.35 -16.80 2.86
C ALA A 242 10.98 -16.97 2.19
N SER A 243 9.93 -17.23 3.00
CA SER A 243 8.56 -17.34 2.50
C SER A 243 8.05 -16.02 1.92
N PHE A 244 8.39 -14.90 2.56
CA PHE A 244 8.05 -13.55 2.08
C PHE A 244 8.70 -13.26 0.72
N LEU A 245 9.94 -13.68 0.53
CA LEU A 245 10.70 -13.44 -0.70
C LEU A 245 10.50 -14.54 -1.77
N TYR A 246 9.52 -15.44 -1.58
CA TYR A 246 9.14 -16.39 -2.62
C TYR A 246 8.74 -15.64 -3.90
N ALA A 247 9.35 -15.98 -5.01
CA ALA A 247 9.15 -15.34 -6.32
C ALA A 247 9.29 -13.80 -6.32
N TYR A 248 10.11 -13.23 -5.41
CA TYR A 248 10.38 -11.79 -5.35
C TYR A 248 11.02 -11.30 -6.66
N PRO A 249 10.45 -10.31 -7.35
CA PRO A 249 10.90 -9.93 -8.70
C PRO A 249 12.21 -9.12 -8.73
N GLY A 250 12.77 -8.81 -7.58
CA GLY A 250 14.04 -8.07 -7.47
C GLY A 250 13.86 -6.61 -7.03
N ASP A 251 14.94 -6.05 -6.46
CA ASP A 251 14.92 -4.71 -5.88
C ASP A 251 14.71 -3.59 -6.91
N ASP A 252 15.08 -3.86 -8.18
CA ASP A 252 14.92 -2.92 -9.30
C ASP A 252 13.48 -2.90 -9.86
N TYR A 253 12.57 -3.73 -9.34
CA TYR A 253 11.19 -3.89 -9.80
C TYR A 253 10.15 -3.73 -8.70
N VAL A 254 10.54 -3.40 -7.48
CA VAL A 254 9.66 -3.23 -6.32
C VAL A 254 10.06 -1.98 -5.56
N ASP A 255 9.09 -1.15 -5.22
CA ASP A 255 9.28 0.05 -4.40
C ASP A 255 8.82 -0.13 -2.96
N VAL A 256 7.75 -0.89 -2.73
CA VAL A 256 7.13 -1.08 -1.41
C VAL A 256 7.09 -2.57 -1.07
N MET A 257 7.51 -2.89 0.15
CA MET A 257 7.36 -4.21 0.74
C MET A 257 5.99 -4.27 1.42
N GLY A 258 5.06 -5.01 0.80
CA GLY A 258 3.69 -5.19 1.29
C GLY A 258 3.48 -6.56 1.92
N LEU A 259 2.43 -6.71 2.71
CA LEU A 259 1.94 -7.98 3.25
C LEU A 259 0.42 -7.94 3.29
N ASP A 260 -0.24 -9.03 2.88
CA ASP A 260 -1.67 -9.21 3.08
C ASP A 260 -1.86 -10.23 4.20
N ASP A 261 -2.46 -9.80 5.33
CA ASP A 261 -2.65 -10.67 6.49
C ASP A 261 -4.07 -10.57 7.06
N TYR A 262 -4.87 -11.57 6.71
CA TYR A 262 -6.17 -11.81 7.31
C TYR A 262 -6.14 -12.94 8.35
N MET A 263 -5.07 -13.78 8.32
CA MET A 263 -5.02 -15.00 9.12
C MET A 263 -4.83 -14.74 10.60
N ASP A 264 -3.98 -13.80 10.95
CA ASP A 264 -3.48 -13.66 12.33
C ASP A 264 -4.23 -12.56 13.12
N VAL A 265 -5.29 -11.97 12.54
CA VAL A 265 -6.03 -10.83 13.08
C VAL A 265 -7.35 -11.17 13.79
N GLY A 266 -7.54 -12.43 14.11
CA GLY A 266 -8.71 -12.86 14.91
C GLY A 266 -9.84 -13.52 14.13
N VAL A 267 -9.59 -13.97 12.90
CA VAL A 267 -10.59 -14.66 12.07
C VAL A 267 -11.02 -16.00 12.66
N SER A 268 -12.28 -16.35 12.45
CA SER A 268 -12.90 -17.57 13.06
C SER A 268 -12.38 -18.88 12.49
N TRP A 269 -11.89 -18.88 11.25
CA TRP A 269 -11.34 -20.06 10.59
C TRP A 269 -9.92 -20.41 11.04
N ASN A 270 -9.13 -19.46 11.58
CA ASN A 270 -7.86 -19.74 12.25
C ASN A 270 -8.12 -20.32 13.63
N LYS A 271 -7.87 -21.61 13.81
CA LYS A 271 -8.13 -22.33 15.07
C LYS A 271 -7.00 -22.22 16.10
N ARG A 272 -5.92 -21.50 15.79
CA ARG A 272 -4.85 -21.24 16.78
C ARG A 272 -5.37 -20.39 17.93
N PRO A 273 -4.84 -20.55 19.16
CA PRO A 273 -5.17 -19.67 20.29
C PRO A 273 -4.94 -18.19 19.94
N ARG A 274 -5.79 -17.29 20.43
CA ARG A 274 -5.68 -15.85 20.15
C ARG A 274 -4.30 -15.27 20.45
N GLN A 275 -3.66 -15.71 21.52
CA GLN A 275 -2.30 -15.27 21.86
C GLN A 275 -1.29 -15.71 20.79
N GLN A 276 -1.45 -16.91 20.24
CA GLN A 276 -0.57 -17.40 19.17
C GLN A 276 -0.78 -16.59 17.87
N GLN A 277 -2.04 -16.30 17.52
CA GLN A 277 -2.33 -15.41 16.38
C GLN A 277 -1.67 -14.03 16.56
N ALA A 278 -1.78 -13.43 17.75
CA ALA A 278 -1.15 -12.14 18.06
C ALA A 278 0.38 -12.20 17.98
N ASN A 279 1.00 -13.30 18.41
CA ASN A 279 2.44 -13.52 18.29
C ASN A 279 2.86 -13.67 16.82
N ASP A 280 2.11 -14.48 16.06
CA ASP A 280 2.37 -14.71 14.63
C ASP A 280 2.20 -13.41 13.83
N PHE A 281 1.18 -12.60 14.14
CA PHE A 281 1.01 -11.26 13.56
C PHE A 281 2.20 -10.34 13.85
N THR A 282 2.62 -10.30 15.12
CA THR A 282 3.79 -9.50 15.55
C THR A 282 5.05 -9.90 14.77
N GLU A 283 5.34 -11.22 14.67
CA GLU A 283 6.52 -11.71 13.95
C GLU A 283 6.44 -11.46 12.44
N ALA A 284 5.26 -11.55 11.84
CA ALA A 284 5.07 -11.22 10.44
C ALA A 284 5.36 -9.72 10.17
N LEU A 285 4.81 -8.81 10.97
CA LEU A 285 5.05 -7.36 10.86
C LEU A 285 6.52 -7.00 11.14
N ARG A 286 7.15 -7.65 12.12
CA ARG A 286 8.58 -7.48 12.41
C ARG A 286 9.45 -7.92 11.23
N THR A 287 9.15 -9.10 10.65
CA THR A 287 9.88 -9.60 9.47
C THR A 287 9.71 -8.66 8.28
N LEU A 288 8.49 -8.16 8.04
CA LEU A 288 8.20 -7.17 7.01
C LEU A 288 9.03 -5.90 7.20
N THR A 289 9.08 -5.37 8.43
CA THR A 289 9.88 -4.18 8.77
C THR A 289 11.38 -4.43 8.58
N GLN A 290 11.89 -5.59 8.99
CA GLN A 290 13.30 -5.94 8.78
C GLN A 290 13.66 -5.98 7.29
N LEU A 291 12.82 -6.61 6.46
CA LEU A 291 13.00 -6.63 5.01
C LEU A 291 12.95 -5.22 4.41
N SER A 292 12.05 -4.38 4.88
CA SER A 292 11.93 -2.97 4.49
C SER A 292 13.24 -2.21 4.76
N ILE A 293 13.81 -2.37 5.95
CA ILE A 293 15.09 -1.74 6.34
C ILE A 293 16.24 -2.27 5.48
N GLU A 294 16.36 -3.60 5.33
CA GLU A 294 17.42 -4.23 4.53
C GLU A 294 17.40 -3.79 3.07
N LYS A 295 16.21 -3.64 2.51
CA LYS A 295 16.01 -3.23 1.11
C LYS A 295 15.88 -1.71 0.94
N ASN A 296 15.90 -0.95 2.05
CA ASN A 296 15.69 0.49 2.09
C ASN A 296 14.38 0.96 1.39
N LYS A 297 13.28 0.22 1.60
CA LYS A 297 11.95 0.46 1.01
C LYS A 297 10.93 0.67 2.12
N PRO A 298 9.83 1.44 1.93
CA PRO A 298 8.74 1.49 2.89
C PRO A 298 8.05 0.12 3.02
N ALA A 299 7.57 -0.18 4.24
CA ALA A 299 6.75 -1.35 4.53
C ALA A 299 5.27 -0.96 4.68
N ALA A 300 4.37 -1.87 4.31
CA ALA A 300 2.94 -1.69 4.52
C ALA A 300 2.21 -3.02 4.75
N LEU A 301 1.20 -3.00 5.61
CA LEU A 301 0.19 -4.06 5.66
C LEU A 301 -0.86 -3.71 4.61
N THR A 302 -0.65 -4.22 3.40
CA THR A 302 -1.35 -3.78 2.19
C THR A 302 -2.80 -4.22 2.13
N GLU A 303 -3.13 -5.33 2.78
CA GLU A 303 -4.48 -5.75 3.10
C GLU A 303 -4.56 -6.43 4.45
N THR A 304 -5.62 -6.14 5.19
CA THR A 304 -5.95 -6.83 6.44
C THR A 304 -7.42 -6.61 6.81
N GLY A 305 -7.82 -7.13 7.94
CA GLY A 305 -9.11 -6.84 8.54
C GLY A 305 -9.84 -8.06 9.07
N LEU A 306 -10.78 -7.79 9.96
CA LEU A 306 -11.68 -8.80 10.51
C LEU A 306 -13.07 -8.60 9.90
N GLU A 307 -13.50 -9.52 9.03
CA GLU A 307 -14.81 -9.44 8.41
C GLU A 307 -15.93 -9.36 9.44
N GLY A 308 -16.81 -8.36 9.28
CA GLY A 308 -17.90 -8.07 10.22
C GLY A 308 -17.44 -7.53 11.56
N ILE A 309 -16.17 -7.28 11.77
CA ILE A 309 -15.52 -6.73 12.97
C ILE A 309 -16.13 -7.33 14.27
N THR A 310 -16.16 -8.66 14.33
CA THR A 310 -16.77 -9.43 15.42
C THR A 310 -16.08 -9.23 16.80
N ASN A 311 -14.91 -8.63 16.83
CA ASN A 311 -14.25 -8.11 18.02
C ASN A 311 -14.42 -6.59 18.05
N ASP A 312 -15.25 -6.08 18.97
CA ASP A 312 -15.57 -4.66 19.10
C ASP A 312 -14.37 -3.76 19.43
N LYS A 313 -13.24 -4.36 19.84
CA LYS A 313 -11.96 -3.67 20.14
C LYS A 313 -10.82 -4.01 19.16
N TRP A 314 -11.17 -4.41 17.96
CA TRP A 314 -10.20 -4.91 17.00
C TRP A 314 -9.13 -3.87 16.64
N PHE A 315 -9.51 -2.61 16.46
CA PHE A 315 -8.57 -1.56 16.03
C PHE A 315 -7.53 -1.24 17.10
N THR A 316 -7.97 -1.17 18.38
CA THR A 316 -7.05 -0.85 19.48
C THR A 316 -6.31 -2.07 20.01
N GLU A 317 -6.97 -3.25 20.16
CA GLU A 317 -6.36 -4.42 20.79
C GLU A 317 -5.61 -5.33 19.80
N VAL A 318 -5.96 -5.33 18.52
CA VAL A 318 -5.25 -6.15 17.52
C VAL A 318 -4.20 -5.33 16.78
N VAL A 319 -4.56 -4.22 16.15
CA VAL A 319 -3.61 -3.46 15.31
C VAL A 319 -2.78 -2.47 16.13
N LEU A 320 -3.43 -1.52 16.80
CA LEU A 320 -2.73 -0.43 17.51
C LEU A 320 -1.82 -0.95 18.63
N LYS A 321 -2.26 -1.98 19.32
CA LYS A 321 -1.48 -2.62 20.38
C LYS A 321 -0.13 -3.12 19.88
N GLN A 322 -0.06 -3.69 18.67
CA GLN A 322 1.21 -4.14 18.09
C GLN A 322 2.17 -2.98 17.89
N LEU A 323 1.70 -1.88 17.34
CA LEU A 323 2.50 -0.68 17.09
C LEU A 323 2.97 -0.03 18.40
N LYS A 324 2.13 -0.04 19.44
CA LYS A 324 2.48 0.51 20.75
C LYS A 324 3.51 -0.31 21.52
N GLN A 325 3.38 -1.62 21.47
CA GLN A 325 4.21 -2.54 22.24
C GLN A 325 5.53 -2.90 21.54
N ASN A 326 5.57 -2.82 20.22
CA ASN A 326 6.71 -3.23 19.40
C ASN A 326 7.22 -2.03 18.58
N LYS A 327 8.07 -1.20 19.18
CA LYS A 327 8.61 0.02 18.54
C LYS A 327 9.54 -0.25 17.36
N ASP A 328 9.95 -1.50 17.19
CA ASP A 328 10.70 -2.00 16.05
C ASP A 328 9.82 -2.29 14.82
N ILE A 329 8.48 -2.30 14.96
CA ILE A 329 7.54 -2.41 13.84
C ILE A 329 7.27 -1.02 13.27
N GLN A 330 7.52 -0.86 11.97
CA GLN A 330 7.33 0.40 11.22
C GLN A 330 6.56 0.14 9.94
N LEU A 331 5.34 0.66 9.85
CA LEU A 331 4.47 0.53 8.69
C LEU A 331 4.08 1.91 8.18
N ALA A 332 4.23 2.18 6.90
CA ALA A 332 3.74 3.42 6.29
C ALA A 332 2.20 3.48 6.36
N TRP A 333 1.54 2.34 6.11
CA TRP A 333 0.09 2.21 6.27
C TRP A 333 -0.32 0.78 6.57
N PHE A 334 -1.57 0.62 7.06
CA PHE A 334 -2.33 -0.59 6.90
C PHE A 334 -3.68 -0.28 6.27
N LEU A 335 -4.20 -1.20 5.46
CA LEU A 335 -5.44 -1.02 4.74
C LEU A 335 -6.40 -2.15 5.09
N VAL A 336 -7.62 -1.79 5.53
CA VAL A 336 -8.71 -2.76 5.70
C VAL A 336 -9.53 -2.87 4.41
N TRP A 337 -10.06 -4.09 4.17
CA TRP A 337 -10.84 -4.34 2.98
C TRP A 337 -12.15 -3.57 2.96
N ARG A 338 -12.95 -3.73 1.94
CA ARG A 338 -14.12 -2.92 1.59
C ARG A 338 -15.34 -3.16 2.47
N ASN A 339 -16.25 -2.19 2.50
CA ASN A 339 -17.57 -2.27 3.12
C ASN A 339 -18.65 -2.51 2.05
N ALA A 340 -18.88 -3.76 1.63
CA ALA A 340 -19.88 -4.05 0.62
C ALA A 340 -21.32 -4.09 1.16
N ASN A 341 -21.50 -4.52 2.40
CA ASN A 341 -22.79 -4.62 3.09
C ASN A 341 -22.58 -4.99 4.58
N GLU A 342 -23.65 -5.10 5.36
CA GLU A 342 -23.61 -5.45 6.80
C GLU A 342 -22.93 -6.79 7.12
N LYS A 343 -22.87 -7.73 6.19
CA LYS A 343 -22.25 -9.04 6.38
C LYS A 343 -20.80 -9.09 5.86
N HIS A 344 -20.46 -8.13 5.02
CA HIS A 344 -19.13 -8.03 4.41
C HIS A 344 -18.64 -6.59 4.52
N HIS A 345 -18.06 -6.27 5.67
CA HIS A 345 -17.46 -4.98 5.97
C HIS A 345 -16.21 -5.17 6.85
N TYR A 346 -15.26 -4.24 6.75
CA TYR A 346 -13.97 -4.28 7.44
C TYR A 346 -13.62 -2.96 8.14
N ALA A 347 -14.33 -1.88 7.84
CA ALA A 347 -14.33 -0.65 8.61
C ALA A 347 -15.68 -0.46 9.30
N PRO A 348 -15.75 0.19 10.47
CA PRO A 348 -17.02 0.47 11.12
C PRO A 348 -17.84 1.46 10.29
N PHE A 349 -19.13 1.35 10.42
CA PHE A 349 -20.12 2.32 9.96
C PHE A 349 -20.91 2.86 11.15
N ARG A 350 -21.62 3.94 11.00
CA ARG A 350 -22.34 4.59 12.11
C ARG A 350 -23.32 3.62 12.79
N GLY A 351 -23.18 3.48 14.11
CA GLY A 351 -23.97 2.56 14.93
C GLY A 351 -23.40 1.15 15.05
N HIS A 352 -22.27 0.85 14.37
CA HIS A 352 -21.58 -0.44 14.53
C HIS A 352 -20.97 -0.57 15.94
N LEU A 353 -20.94 -1.79 16.46
CA LEU A 353 -20.47 -2.06 17.84
C LEU A 353 -19.00 -1.63 18.09
N SER A 354 -18.15 -1.63 17.05
CA SER A 354 -16.74 -1.18 17.14
C SER A 354 -16.55 0.33 16.94
N GLU A 355 -17.61 1.13 16.76
CA GLU A 355 -17.51 2.57 16.50
C GLU A 355 -16.69 3.29 17.58
N LYS A 356 -16.92 2.98 18.87
CA LYS A 356 -16.20 3.61 19.98
C LYS A 356 -14.73 3.26 20.00
N ASP A 357 -14.37 2.02 19.71
CA ASP A 357 -13.00 1.56 19.61
C ASP A 357 -12.26 2.22 18.44
N PHE A 358 -12.96 2.34 17.30
CA PHE A 358 -12.39 3.02 16.15
C PHE A 358 -12.13 4.51 16.40
N VAL A 359 -13.02 5.20 17.12
CA VAL A 359 -12.80 6.59 17.53
C VAL A 359 -11.60 6.70 18.50
N GLN A 360 -11.39 5.71 19.38
CA GLN A 360 -10.18 5.67 20.22
C GLN A 360 -8.92 5.44 19.38
N PHE A 361 -8.99 4.57 18.38
CA PHE A 361 -7.92 4.35 17.42
C PHE A 361 -7.64 5.63 16.62
N TYR A 362 -8.66 6.31 16.11
CA TYR A 362 -8.55 7.58 15.39
C TYR A 362 -7.82 8.67 16.22
N ASN A 363 -8.12 8.77 17.50
CA ASN A 363 -7.53 9.76 18.41
C ASN A 363 -6.13 9.36 18.93
N ASP A 364 -5.58 8.23 18.52
CA ASP A 364 -4.26 7.80 18.98
C ASP A 364 -3.14 8.45 18.14
N PRO A 365 -2.09 9.00 18.78
CA PRO A 365 -1.02 9.71 18.06
C PRO A 365 -0.18 8.84 17.11
N LEU A 366 -0.36 7.51 17.13
CA LEU A 366 0.31 6.61 16.17
C LEU A 366 -0.55 6.31 14.94
N SER A 367 -1.83 6.69 14.91
CA SER A 367 -2.71 6.48 13.76
C SER A 367 -2.91 7.80 13.01
N PHE A 368 -2.70 7.78 11.70
CA PHE A 368 -2.85 8.97 10.86
C PHE A 368 -4.00 8.80 9.88
N PHE A 369 -4.83 9.83 9.81
CA PHE A 369 -5.93 9.98 8.89
C PHE A 369 -5.65 11.11 7.87
N GLU A 370 -6.55 11.34 6.91
CA GLU A 370 -6.27 12.27 5.80
C GLU A 370 -5.95 13.69 6.30
N ALA A 371 -6.70 14.20 7.29
CA ALA A 371 -6.50 15.55 7.81
C ALA A 371 -5.22 15.74 8.65
N ASP A 372 -4.58 14.64 9.09
CA ASP A 372 -3.33 14.70 9.87
C ASP A 372 -2.11 14.95 8.99
N LEU A 373 -2.21 14.72 7.67
CA LEU A 373 -1.10 14.77 6.74
C LEU A 373 -1.26 15.96 5.79
N ARG A 374 -0.28 16.87 5.83
CA ARG A 374 -0.23 18.00 4.89
C ARG A 374 1.03 17.92 4.05
N ASN A 375 0.91 18.30 2.79
CA ASN A 375 2.05 18.34 1.85
C ASN A 375 2.73 16.99 1.60
N ILE A 376 1.98 15.88 1.68
CA ILE A 376 2.55 14.53 1.49
C ILE A 376 3.21 14.35 0.11
N TYR A 377 2.79 15.14 -0.88
CA TYR A 377 3.35 15.18 -2.24
C TYR A 377 4.44 16.25 -2.44
N LYS A 378 4.98 16.81 -1.33
CA LYS A 378 6.06 17.81 -1.36
C LYS A 378 7.23 17.29 -0.53
N LEU A 379 8.40 17.20 -1.15
CA LEU A 379 9.61 16.78 -0.48
C LEU A 379 9.99 17.80 0.62
N ASP A 380 10.42 17.28 1.78
CA ASP A 380 10.86 18.05 2.95
C ASP A 380 9.83 19.08 3.50
N LYS A 381 8.56 18.92 3.15
CA LYS A 381 7.47 19.81 3.61
C LYS A 381 6.30 19.06 4.24
N LEU A 382 6.43 17.74 4.46
CA LEU A 382 5.41 16.97 5.15
C LEU A 382 5.24 17.49 6.58
N GLU A 383 4.00 17.84 6.92
CA GLU A 383 3.58 18.19 8.27
C GLU A 383 2.63 17.07 8.74
N ILE A 384 2.95 16.50 9.90
CA ILE A 384 2.07 15.55 10.60
C ILE A 384 1.51 16.32 11.80
N LYS A 385 0.18 16.41 11.89
CA LYS A 385 -0.45 17.02 13.06
C LYS A 385 -0.16 16.20 14.32
N PRO A 386 0.11 16.85 15.44
CA PRO A 386 0.31 16.15 16.72
C PRO A 386 -0.98 15.55 17.25
#